data_6e38388bba1457532751416275113eb1
#
_entry.id   6e38388bba1457532751416275113eb1
#
_cell.length_a   1.000
_cell.length_b   1.000
_cell.length_c   1.000
_cell.angle_alpha   90.00
_cell.angle_beta   90.00
_cell.angle_gamma   90.00
#
_symmetry.space_group_name_H-M   'P 1'
#
loop_
_entity.id
_entity.type
_entity.pdbx_description
1 polymer ?
#
loop_
_entity_poly.entity_id
_entity_poly.type
_entity_poly.pdbx_seq_one_letter_code
_entity_poly.pdbx_strand_id
1 'polypeptide(L)'
;MSTTTLGTTTAPRPGTAIGRLESPLASRIRRTEQGRYTGVEATAEWAAEIHRLAAERDAVILAHNYQIPEIQDIAHHVGDSLALSRIAAGAEQSTIIFCGVHFMAETAKILAPDKTVLIPDEAAGCSLADSITAEQLAEWKSEHPDAVVVSYVNTTAAVKELTDICCTSSNAVEVVESIDPSREVLFLPDQFLGAHVRRKTGRDNVLVWAGECHVHAAINGDQLTAKSAQHPGAELFVHPECGCATSALHLATEGAVPADMVKILSTGGMVDAARASGAREVLVATEIGMIHQLRKAAPEIDFLAVNENASCPYMKMITPAALLRALVEGADEVHVDPATAEAARGSVERMIAIGNPGSGE
;
A
#
# COMPACT_ATOMS: atom_id res chain seq x y z
N MET A 1 -15.22 -19.12 53.42
CA MET A 1 -14.64 -17.92 52.83
C MET A 1 -13.55 -18.37 51.83
N SER A 2 -13.90 -18.52 50.57
CA SER A 2 -12.99 -18.95 49.48
C SER A 2 -12.48 -17.70 48.77
N THR A 3 -11.20 -17.44 48.85
CA THR A 3 -10.52 -16.38 48.12
C THR A 3 -10.10 -16.91 46.74
N THR A 4 -10.80 -16.46 45.69
CA THR A 4 -10.43 -16.68 44.31
C THR A 4 -9.31 -15.70 43.93
N THR A 5 -8.11 -16.20 43.71
CA THR A 5 -6.99 -15.45 43.12
C THR A 5 -7.22 -15.26 41.63
N LEU A 6 -7.45 -14.03 41.22
CA LEU A 6 -7.41 -13.58 39.84
C LEU A 6 -5.95 -13.65 39.33
N GLY A 7 -5.70 -14.56 38.38
CA GLY A 7 -4.45 -14.61 37.66
C GLY A 7 -4.31 -13.39 36.76
N THR A 8 -3.34 -12.53 37.04
CA THR A 8 -2.90 -11.45 36.17
C THR A 8 -2.15 -12.04 34.98
N THR A 9 -2.78 -12.06 33.81
CA THR A 9 -2.07 -12.24 32.53
C THR A 9 -1.24 -10.97 32.27
N THR A 10 0.06 -11.06 32.54
CA THR A 10 1.03 -10.03 32.16
C THR A 10 1.19 -10.03 30.63
N ALA A 11 0.86 -8.92 29.98
CA ALA A 11 1.21 -8.68 28.59
C ALA A 11 2.72 -8.83 28.39
N PRO A 12 3.19 -9.40 27.25
CA PRO A 12 4.61 -9.53 26.99
C PRO A 12 5.27 -8.14 26.89
N ARG A 13 6.44 -8.01 27.49
CA ARG A 13 7.22 -6.77 27.47
C ARG A 13 7.75 -6.53 26.05
N PRO A 14 7.79 -5.27 25.54
CA PRO A 14 8.42 -4.96 24.26
C PRO A 14 9.91 -5.35 24.33
N GLY A 15 10.38 -6.10 23.31
CA GLY A 15 11.79 -6.48 23.15
C GLY A 15 12.16 -7.93 23.48
N THR A 16 11.22 -8.84 23.74
CA THR A 16 11.51 -10.27 23.77
C THR A 16 11.51 -10.81 22.34
N ALA A 17 12.66 -11.33 21.88
CA ALA A 17 12.76 -12.03 20.60
C ALA A 17 11.62 -13.05 20.47
N ILE A 18 10.83 -12.94 19.40
CA ILE A 18 9.74 -13.89 19.16
C ILE A 18 10.35 -15.27 18.96
N GLY A 19 9.95 -16.24 19.77
CA GLY A 19 10.47 -17.61 19.72
C GLY A 19 10.27 -18.23 18.33
N ARG A 20 11.21 -19.08 17.91
CA ARG A 20 11.08 -19.85 16.68
C ARG A 20 9.97 -20.88 16.82
N LEU A 21 9.11 -20.98 15.81
CA LEU A 21 8.09 -22.03 15.69
C LEU A 21 8.62 -23.19 14.84
N GLU A 22 8.09 -24.38 15.08
CA GLU A 22 8.42 -25.55 14.29
C GLU A 22 7.52 -25.65 13.05
N SER A 23 8.14 -26.01 11.90
CA SER A 23 7.42 -26.27 10.65
C SER A 23 8.13 -27.33 9.83
N PRO A 24 7.41 -28.34 9.31
CA PRO A 24 7.99 -29.34 8.43
C PRO A 24 8.47 -28.76 7.09
N LEU A 25 7.91 -27.62 6.70
CA LEU A 25 8.26 -26.93 5.45
C LEU A 25 9.50 -26.02 5.59
N ALA A 26 9.92 -25.69 6.82
CA ALA A 26 11.03 -24.77 7.06
C ALA A 26 12.34 -25.25 6.43
N SER A 27 12.57 -26.59 6.38
CA SER A 27 13.76 -27.17 5.77
C SER A 27 13.85 -26.98 4.24
N ARG A 28 12.74 -26.63 3.59
CA ARG A 28 12.67 -26.37 2.14
C ARG A 28 13.07 -24.93 1.78
N ILE A 29 13.06 -23.99 2.75
CA ILE A 29 13.41 -22.59 2.50
C ILE A 29 14.86 -22.50 2.03
N ARG A 30 15.08 -21.72 0.97
CA ARG A 30 16.40 -21.42 0.40
C ARG A 30 16.51 -19.90 0.25
N ARG A 31 17.73 -19.39 0.30
CA ARG A 31 18.05 -18.01 -0.03
C ARG A 31 18.90 -18.00 -1.28
N THR A 32 18.51 -17.24 -2.31
CA THR A 32 19.28 -17.10 -3.56
C THR A 32 20.51 -16.22 -3.31
N GLU A 33 21.44 -16.17 -4.28
CA GLU A 33 22.57 -15.24 -4.26
C GLU A 33 22.13 -13.77 -4.24
N GLN A 34 20.95 -13.47 -4.83
CA GLN A 34 20.33 -12.15 -4.82
C GLN A 34 19.55 -11.88 -3.52
N GLY A 35 19.63 -12.76 -2.53
CA GLY A 35 19.01 -12.60 -1.22
C GLY A 35 17.54 -13.01 -1.13
N ARG A 36 16.88 -13.45 -2.22
CA ARG A 36 15.45 -13.80 -2.22
C ARG A 36 15.19 -15.16 -1.57
N TYR A 37 14.08 -15.27 -0.85
CA TYR A 37 13.61 -16.53 -0.28
C TYR A 37 12.82 -17.34 -1.31
N THR A 38 13.17 -18.61 -1.47
CA THR A 38 12.61 -19.56 -2.45
C THR A 38 12.54 -20.98 -1.86
N GLY A 39 12.16 -21.97 -2.69
CA GLY A 39 12.16 -23.39 -2.33
C GLY A 39 10.87 -23.87 -1.67
N VAL A 40 9.89 -22.98 -1.47
CA VAL A 40 8.55 -23.34 -0.97
C VAL A 40 7.53 -22.82 -1.99
N GLU A 41 6.65 -23.73 -2.41
CA GLU A 41 5.55 -23.41 -3.33
C GLU A 41 4.24 -23.22 -2.56
N ALA A 42 3.34 -22.40 -3.10
CA ALA A 42 2.02 -22.14 -2.52
C ALA A 42 1.06 -23.31 -2.82
N THR A 43 1.20 -24.39 -2.08
CA THR A 43 0.33 -25.56 -2.12
C THR A 43 -0.73 -25.51 -1.02
N ALA A 44 -1.71 -26.43 -1.06
CA ALA A 44 -2.68 -26.58 0.03
C ALA A 44 -2.00 -26.92 1.36
N GLU A 45 -0.90 -27.71 1.34
CA GLU A 45 -0.08 -28.00 2.53
C GLU A 45 0.53 -26.70 3.10
N TRP A 46 1.11 -25.86 2.23
CA TRP A 46 1.66 -24.58 2.62
C TRP A 46 0.58 -23.65 3.20
N ALA A 47 -0.59 -23.56 2.56
CA ALA A 47 -1.67 -22.71 3.02
C ALA A 47 -2.16 -23.12 4.43
N ALA A 48 -2.34 -24.42 4.67
CA ALA A 48 -2.71 -24.94 5.97
C ALA A 48 -1.65 -24.62 7.04
N GLU A 49 -0.37 -24.74 6.67
CA GLU A 49 0.75 -24.46 7.57
C GLU A 49 0.87 -22.95 7.90
N ILE A 50 0.67 -22.06 6.91
CA ILE A 50 0.64 -20.60 7.15
C ILE A 50 -0.47 -20.24 8.14
N HIS A 51 -1.69 -20.75 7.96
CA HIS A 51 -2.79 -20.47 8.89
C HIS A 51 -2.51 -21.03 10.29
N ARG A 52 -1.94 -22.24 10.42
CA ARG A 52 -1.54 -22.79 11.70
C ARG A 52 -0.52 -21.92 12.42
N LEU A 53 0.54 -21.52 11.72
CA LEU A 53 1.60 -20.68 12.28
C LEU A 53 1.09 -19.27 12.62
N ALA A 54 0.22 -18.69 11.79
CA ALA A 54 -0.40 -17.40 12.08
C ALA A 54 -1.25 -17.47 13.37
N ALA A 55 -2.05 -18.52 13.53
CA ALA A 55 -2.84 -18.71 14.74
C ALA A 55 -1.95 -18.92 15.98
N GLU A 56 -0.86 -19.69 15.87
CA GLU A 56 0.08 -19.94 16.98
C GLU A 56 0.84 -18.66 17.39
N ARG A 57 1.08 -17.73 16.45
CA ARG A 57 1.68 -16.42 16.72
C ARG A 57 0.68 -15.35 17.14
N ASP A 58 -0.61 -15.65 17.20
CA ASP A 58 -1.65 -14.63 17.33
C ASP A 58 -1.44 -13.51 16.31
N ALA A 59 -1.34 -13.90 15.02
CA ALA A 59 -0.96 -13.01 13.93
C ALA A 59 -2.09 -12.80 12.93
N VAL A 60 -2.26 -11.54 12.51
CA VAL A 60 -3.05 -11.17 11.32
C VAL A 60 -2.10 -10.96 10.14
N ILE A 61 -2.45 -11.51 8.97
CA ILE A 61 -1.71 -11.34 7.72
C ILE A 61 -2.44 -10.30 6.87
N LEU A 62 -1.76 -9.20 6.59
CA LEU A 62 -2.24 -8.10 5.76
C LEU A 62 -1.47 -8.11 4.44
N ALA A 63 -2.15 -8.08 3.29
CA ALA A 63 -1.51 -8.07 1.98
C ALA A 63 -1.97 -6.90 1.12
N HIS A 64 -1.04 -6.23 0.47
CA HIS A 64 -1.37 -5.19 -0.49
C HIS A 64 -1.89 -5.79 -1.80
N ASN A 65 -2.78 -5.07 -2.50
CA ASN A 65 -3.35 -5.45 -3.79
C ASN A 65 -2.31 -5.76 -4.89
N TYR A 66 -1.06 -5.30 -4.73
CA TYR A 66 0.04 -5.55 -5.66
C TYR A 66 0.85 -6.81 -5.33
N GLN A 67 0.47 -7.59 -4.35
CA GLN A 67 1.13 -8.86 -4.07
C GLN A 67 0.88 -9.90 -5.17
N ILE A 68 1.65 -10.99 -5.16
CA ILE A 68 1.35 -12.14 -6.02
C ILE A 68 0.05 -12.81 -5.57
N PRO A 69 -0.69 -13.48 -6.48
CA PRO A 69 -1.97 -14.12 -6.16
C PRO A 69 -1.93 -15.00 -4.93
N GLU A 70 -0.88 -15.80 -4.78
CA GLU A 70 -0.72 -16.75 -3.69
C GLU A 70 -0.66 -16.07 -2.32
N ILE A 71 -0.04 -14.89 -2.25
CA ILE A 71 0.03 -14.09 -1.01
C ILE A 71 -1.30 -13.37 -0.75
N GLN A 72 -1.95 -12.89 -1.81
CA GLN A 72 -3.27 -12.28 -1.68
C GLN A 72 -4.31 -13.30 -1.19
N ASP A 73 -4.27 -14.55 -1.70
CA ASP A 73 -5.26 -15.58 -1.37
C ASP A 73 -5.09 -16.14 0.05
N ILE A 74 -3.89 -16.09 0.64
CA ILE A 74 -3.63 -16.56 1.99
C ILE A 74 -3.81 -15.49 3.07
N ALA A 75 -3.84 -14.21 2.69
CA ALA A 75 -3.95 -13.11 3.63
C ALA A 75 -5.34 -13.06 4.29
N HIS A 76 -5.38 -12.65 5.55
CA HIS A 76 -6.64 -12.41 6.26
C HIS A 76 -7.36 -11.17 5.68
N HIS A 77 -6.58 -10.16 5.25
CA HIS A 77 -7.11 -8.96 4.62
C HIS A 77 -6.22 -8.56 3.45
N VAL A 78 -6.87 -8.19 2.34
CA VAL A 78 -6.23 -7.65 1.14
C VAL A 78 -6.83 -6.28 0.87
N GLY A 79 -5.98 -5.29 0.59
CA GLY A 79 -6.47 -3.93 0.36
C GLY A 79 -5.41 -2.96 -0.17
N ASP A 80 -5.81 -1.70 -0.24
CA ASP A 80 -4.89 -0.58 -0.47
C ASP A 80 -4.22 -0.12 0.83
N SER A 81 -3.30 0.84 0.72
CA SER A 81 -2.55 1.34 1.88
C SER A 81 -3.45 1.95 2.96
N LEU A 82 -4.56 2.61 2.59
CA LEU A 82 -5.46 3.24 3.56
C LEU A 82 -6.26 2.18 4.34
N ALA A 83 -6.87 1.23 3.64
CA ALA A 83 -7.63 0.14 4.23
C ALA A 83 -6.74 -0.69 5.17
N LEU A 84 -5.55 -1.08 4.71
CA LEU A 84 -4.61 -1.86 5.52
C LEU A 84 -4.08 -1.08 6.74
N SER A 85 -3.89 0.25 6.64
CA SER A 85 -3.51 1.09 7.78
C SER A 85 -4.61 1.13 8.84
N ARG A 86 -5.89 1.25 8.41
CA ARG A 86 -7.05 1.20 9.33
C ARG A 86 -7.16 -0.15 10.03
N ILE A 87 -6.98 -1.24 9.29
CA ILE A 87 -7.01 -2.60 9.85
C ILE A 87 -5.86 -2.79 10.84
N ALA A 88 -4.64 -2.34 10.50
CA ALA A 88 -3.49 -2.43 11.40
C ALA A 88 -3.71 -1.67 12.72
N ALA A 89 -4.31 -0.46 12.65
CA ALA A 89 -4.63 0.35 13.82
C ALA A 89 -5.65 -0.33 14.74
N GLY A 90 -6.62 -1.07 14.18
CA GLY A 90 -7.69 -1.77 14.91
C GLY A 90 -7.44 -3.26 15.14
N ALA A 91 -6.28 -3.82 14.76
CA ALA A 91 -6.02 -5.24 14.88
C ALA A 91 -6.07 -5.72 16.34
N GLU A 92 -6.77 -6.82 16.59
CA GLU A 92 -6.85 -7.44 17.92
C GLU A 92 -5.61 -8.30 18.21
N GLN A 93 -5.04 -8.94 17.18
CA GLN A 93 -3.88 -9.80 17.28
C GLN A 93 -2.65 -9.07 17.79
N SER A 94 -1.80 -9.77 18.52
CA SER A 94 -0.54 -9.23 19.06
C SER A 94 0.54 -9.05 17.97
N THR A 95 0.40 -9.75 16.84
CA THR A 95 1.36 -9.73 15.74
C THR A 95 0.67 -9.34 14.42
N ILE A 96 1.31 -8.49 13.64
CA ILE A 96 0.90 -8.13 12.27
C ILE A 96 1.99 -8.64 11.31
N ILE A 97 1.62 -9.50 10.36
CA ILE A 97 2.48 -9.84 9.23
C ILE A 97 2.09 -8.96 8.06
N PHE A 98 2.95 -8.03 7.68
CA PHE A 98 2.65 -7.07 6.63
C PHE A 98 3.27 -7.52 5.29
N CYS A 99 2.47 -8.15 4.43
CA CYS A 99 2.87 -8.52 3.07
C CYS A 99 2.71 -7.31 2.14
N GLY A 100 3.72 -6.45 2.14
CA GLY A 100 3.80 -5.20 1.41
C GLY A 100 5.25 -4.75 1.31
N VAL A 101 5.47 -3.44 1.31
CA VAL A 101 6.80 -2.82 1.30
C VAL A 101 7.08 -2.12 2.63
N HIS A 102 8.35 -1.81 2.89
CA HIS A 102 8.86 -1.43 4.20
C HIS A 102 8.09 -0.25 4.84
N PHE A 103 7.82 0.84 4.10
CA PHE A 103 7.11 2.00 4.64
C PHE A 103 5.68 1.69 5.11
N MET A 104 5.04 0.65 4.54
CA MET A 104 3.70 0.21 4.95
C MET A 104 3.77 -0.50 6.31
N ALA A 105 4.79 -1.31 6.53
CA ALA A 105 5.04 -1.96 7.80
C ALA A 105 5.47 -0.94 8.89
N GLU A 106 6.28 0.08 8.54
CA GLU A 106 6.55 1.22 9.43
C GLU A 106 5.26 1.96 9.81
N THR A 107 4.38 2.23 8.84
CA THR A 107 3.08 2.87 9.08
C THR A 107 2.22 2.05 10.05
N ALA A 108 2.17 0.73 9.87
CA ALA A 108 1.49 -0.17 10.79
C ALA A 108 2.12 -0.13 12.21
N LYS A 109 3.46 -0.07 12.30
CA LYS A 109 4.18 0.04 13.58
C LYS A 109 3.93 1.37 14.29
N ILE A 110 3.84 2.48 13.54
CA ILE A 110 3.49 3.81 14.07
C ILE A 110 2.07 3.80 14.68
N LEU A 111 1.11 3.17 13.97
CA LEU A 111 -0.29 3.10 14.40
C LEU A 111 -0.52 2.09 15.53
N ALA A 112 0.26 1.03 15.59
CA ALA A 112 0.14 -0.06 16.55
C ALA A 112 1.49 -0.34 17.25
N PRO A 113 2.01 0.61 18.07
CA PRO A 113 3.37 0.56 18.61
C PRO A 113 3.60 -0.63 19.57
N ASP A 114 2.55 -1.08 20.24
CA ASP A 114 2.62 -2.19 21.20
C ASP A 114 2.60 -3.58 20.51
N LYS A 115 2.33 -3.62 19.20
CA LYS A 115 2.28 -4.87 18.46
C LYS A 115 3.62 -5.19 17.81
N THR A 116 3.87 -6.46 17.62
CA THR A 116 4.96 -6.93 16.76
C THR A 116 4.51 -6.80 15.30
N VAL A 117 5.29 -6.07 14.50
CA VAL A 117 5.05 -5.94 13.04
C VAL A 117 6.20 -6.62 12.32
N LEU A 118 5.92 -7.67 11.57
CA LEU A 118 6.89 -8.38 10.76
C LEU A 118 6.66 -8.07 9.27
N ILE A 119 7.75 -7.87 8.53
CA ILE A 119 7.75 -7.84 7.07
C ILE A 119 8.46 -9.13 6.57
N PRO A 120 7.86 -9.94 5.69
CA PRO A 120 8.46 -11.21 5.29
C PRO A 120 9.82 -11.10 4.59
N ASP A 121 10.14 -9.94 4.01
CA ASP A 121 11.48 -9.63 3.47
C ASP A 121 11.79 -8.16 3.72
N GLU A 122 12.79 -7.87 4.55
CA GLU A 122 13.21 -6.50 4.93
C GLU A 122 13.72 -5.67 3.74
N ALA A 123 14.19 -6.35 2.67
CA ALA A 123 14.66 -5.69 1.46
C ALA A 123 13.51 -5.23 0.54
N ALA A 124 12.24 -5.50 0.90
CA ALA A 124 11.06 -5.03 0.17
C ALA A 124 10.88 -3.51 0.36
N GLY A 125 11.72 -2.71 -0.32
CA GLY A 125 11.74 -1.25 -0.31
C GLY A 125 10.70 -0.61 -1.22
N CYS A 126 10.85 0.71 -1.46
CA CYS A 126 9.98 1.46 -2.38
C CYS A 126 10.74 2.62 -2.99
N SER A 127 10.93 2.62 -4.33
CA SER A 127 11.64 3.69 -5.04
C SER A 127 10.96 5.06 -4.89
N LEU A 128 9.65 5.10 -4.72
CA LEU A 128 8.93 6.35 -4.46
C LEU A 128 9.23 6.87 -3.05
N ALA A 129 9.28 5.97 -2.05
CA ALA A 129 9.62 6.36 -0.69
C ALA A 129 11.07 6.88 -0.59
N ASP A 130 11.95 6.38 -1.44
CA ASP A 130 13.37 6.78 -1.52
C ASP A 130 13.59 8.08 -2.31
N SER A 131 12.54 8.64 -2.93
CA SER A 131 12.65 9.84 -3.78
C SER A 131 12.77 11.16 -3.01
N ILE A 132 12.55 11.13 -1.69
CA ILE A 132 12.73 12.26 -0.77
C ILE A 132 13.25 11.78 0.58
N THR A 133 14.20 12.51 1.15
CA THR A 133 14.70 12.28 2.51
C THR A 133 14.10 13.28 3.51
N ALA A 134 14.24 13.00 4.81
CA ALA A 134 13.79 13.91 5.86
C ALA A 134 14.53 15.25 5.81
N GLU A 135 15.84 15.22 5.49
CA GLU A 135 16.68 16.42 5.36
C GLU A 135 16.19 17.30 4.19
N GLN A 136 15.88 16.72 3.04
CA GLN A 136 15.34 17.43 1.89
C GLN A 136 13.99 18.06 2.20
N LEU A 137 13.12 17.34 2.92
CA LEU A 137 11.84 17.87 3.36
C LEU A 137 12.04 19.02 4.35
N ALA A 138 12.96 18.90 5.30
CA ALA A 138 13.26 19.96 6.26
C ALA A 138 13.77 21.23 5.57
N GLU A 139 14.63 21.09 4.54
CA GLU A 139 15.10 22.20 3.71
C GLU A 139 13.91 22.86 2.99
N TRP A 140 13.08 22.08 2.29
CA TRP A 140 11.91 22.59 1.58
C TRP A 140 10.91 23.30 2.51
N LYS A 141 10.66 22.76 3.70
CA LYS A 141 9.84 23.42 4.74
C LYS A 141 10.43 24.78 5.18
N SER A 142 11.76 24.91 5.26
CA SER A 142 12.38 26.15 5.67
C SER A 142 12.17 27.30 4.67
N GLU A 143 11.99 26.97 3.40
CA GLU A 143 11.64 27.93 2.33
C GLU A 143 10.17 28.31 2.35
N HIS A 144 9.32 27.48 2.97
CA HIS A 144 7.85 27.62 3.02
C HIS A 144 7.33 27.47 4.47
N PRO A 145 7.67 28.37 5.41
CA PRO A 145 7.45 28.16 6.85
C PRO A 145 5.97 28.07 7.26
N ASP A 146 5.06 28.66 6.48
CA ASP A 146 3.62 28.65 6.74
C ASP A 146 2.86 27.55 5.97
N ALA A 147 3.55 26.79 5.14
CA ALA A 147 2.92 25.72 4.34
C ALA A 147 2.49 24.54 5.20
N VAL A 148 1.46 23.82 4.74
CA VAL A 148 1.04 22.53 5.29
C VAL A 148 1.69 21.41 4.50
N VAL A 149 2.37 20.51 5.16
CA VAL A 149 3.02 19.35 4.53
C VAL A 149 2.02 18.21 4.42
N VAL A 150 1.70 17.82 3.20
CA VAL A 150 0.88 16.64 2.88
C VAL A 150 1.78 15.58 2.23
N SER A 151 2.01 14.49 2.94
CA SER A 151 2.83 13.39 2.43
C SER A 151 1.95 12.21 2.01
N TYR A 152 2.10 11.79 0.77
CA TYR A 152 1.64 10.47 0.39
C TYR A 152 2.34 9.42 1.28
N VAL A 153 1.59 8.43 1.75
CA VAL A 153 2.06 7.44 2.75
C VAL A 153 3.31 6.68 2.31
N ASN A 154 3.62 6.69 1.01
CA ASN A 154 4.84 6.11 0.41
C ASN A 154 6.08 6.96 0.74
N THR A 155 6.38 7.07 2.01
CA THR A 155 7.52 7.78 2.60
C THR A 155 8.02 7.03 3.83
N THR A 156 9.26 7.29 4.26
CA THR A 156 9.82 6.71 5.48
C THR A 156 9.19 7.30 6.75
N ALA A 157 9.35 6.62 7.88
CA ALA A 157 8.93 7.13 9.18
C ALA A 157 9.56 8.50 9.49
N ALA A 158 10.83 8.71 9.13
CA ALA A 158 11.53 9.98 9.32
C ALA A 158 10.92 11.15 8.51
N VAL A 159 10.42 10.88 7.28
CA VAL A 159 9.68 11.89 6.51
C VAL A 159 8.31 12.16 7.14
N LYS A 160 7.63 11.13 7.64
CA LYS A 160 6.35 11.26 8.33
C LYS A 160 6.43 12.07 9.63
N GLU A 161 7.55 12.05 10.32
CA GLU A 161 7.84 12.90 11.49
C GLU A 161 7.70 14.40 11.18
N LEU A 162 8.10 14.80 9.95
CA LEU A 162 8.05 16.19 9.49
C LEU A 162 6.75 16.55 8.78
N THR A 163 5.82 15.61 8.67
CA THR A 163 4.56 15.72 7.91
C THR A 163 3.41 16.16 8.79
N ASP A 164 2.61 17.10 8.30
CA ASP A 164 1.40 17.53 9.00
C ASP A 164 0.24 16.54 8.81
N ILE A 165 0.00 16.08 7.58
CA ILE A 165 -1.06 15.10 7.28
C ILE A 165 -0.53 14.12 6.24
N CYS A 166 -0.60 12.82 6.53
CA CYS A 166 -0.39 11.80 5.49
C CYS A 166 -1.66 11.63 4.64
N CYS A 167 -1.49 11.12 3.43
CA CYS A 167 -2.61 10.74 2.56
C CYS A 167 -2.28 9.42 1.82
N THR A 168 -3.29 8.87 1.16
CA THR A 168 -3.13 7.82 0.16
C THR A 168 -3.78 8.27 -1.15
N SER A 169 -3.60 7.51 -2.24
CA SER A 169 -4.31 7.77 -3.49
C SER A 169 -5.84 7.69 -3.35
N SER A 170 -6.33 7.07 -2.26
CA SER A 170 -7.76 6.95 -1.97
C SER A 170 -8.37 8.20 -1.37
N ASN A 171 -7.59 9.05 -0.69
CA ASN A 171 -8.10 10.22 0.05
C ASN A 171 -7.26 11.50 -0.09
N ALA A 172 -6.29 11.54 -1.02
CA ALA A 172 -5.41 12.69 -1.17
C ALA A 172 -6.15 13.99 -1.53
N VAL A 173 -7.24 13.89 -2.30
CA VAL A 173 -8.09 15.04 -2.67
C VAL A 173 -8.79 15.57 -1.41
N GLU A 174 -9.46 14.71 -0.66
CA GLU A 174 -10.18 15.04 0.57
C GLU A 174 -9.23 15.60 1.65
N VAL A 175 -8.02 15.06 1.75
CA VAL A 175 -6.98 15.59 2.66
C VAL A 175 -6.64 17.03 2.30
N VAL A 176 -6.37 17.32 1.02
CA VAL A 176 -6.02 18.68 0.59
C VAL A 176 -7.22 19.63 0.68
N GLU A 177 -8.43 19.16 0.42
CA GLU A 177 -9.67 19.93 0.60
C GLU A 177 -9.96 20.27 2.07
N SER A 178 -9.50 19.45 3.03
CA SER A 178 -9.63 19.71 4.47
C SER A 178 -8.75 20.85 4.98
N ILE A 179 -7.76 21.29 4.17
CA ILE A 179 -6.83 22.36 4.52
C ILE A 179 -7.41 23.70 4.03
N ASP A 180 -7.28 24.74 4.87
CA ASP A 180 -7.71 26.10 4.51
C ASP A 180 -7.19 26.46 3.10
N PRO A 181 -8.07 26.88 2.17
CA PRO A 181 -7.68 27.19 0.79
C PRO A 181 -6.60 28.27 0.65
N SER A 182 -6.46 29.16 1.64
CA SER A 182 -5.44 30.21 1.65
C SER A 182 -4.03 29.68 2.01
N ARG A 183 -3.94 28.50 2.65
CA ARG A 183 -2.67 27.88 3.05
C ARG A 183 -1.98 27.24 1.87
N GLU A 184 -0.69 27.50 1.73
CA GLU A 184 0.15 26.74 0.79
C GLU A 184 0.29 25.28 1.25
N VAL A 185 0.38 24.35 0.31
CA VAL A 185 0.54 22.93 0.56
C VAL A 185 1.81 22.41 -0.11
N LEU A 186 2.70 21.79 0.64
CA LEU A 186 3.82 21.01 0.11
C LEU A 186 3.35 19.56 -0.05
N PHE A 187 3.14 19.12 -1.28
CA PHE A 187 2.68 17.77 -1.59
C PHE A 187 3.84 16.88 -2.08
N LEU A 188 4.08 15.78 -1.41
CA LEU A 188 5.18 14.86 -1.69
C LEU A 188 4.76 13.39 -1.55
N PRO A 189 5.54 12.39 -2.04
CA PRO A 189 6.66 12.57 -2.96
C PRO A 189 6.27 12.42 -4.44
N ASP A 190 5.02 12.00 -4.78
CA ASP A 190 4.63 11.63 -6.14
C ASP A 190 4.11 12.82 -6.96
N GLN A 191 4.78 13.10 -8.08
CA GLN A 191 4.43 14.22 -8.94
C GLN A 191 3.11 14.04 -9.68
N PHE A 192 2.75 12.81 -10.07
CA PHE A 192 1.52 12.54 -10.82
C PHE A 192 0.30 12.59 -9.92
N LEU A 193 0.38 12.00 -8.73
CA LEU A 193 -0.67 12.14 -7.71
C LEU A 193 -0.83 13.60 -7.29
N GLY A 194 0.27 14.34 -7.08
CA GLY A 194 0.22 15.77 -6.77
C GLY A 194 -0.45 16.59 -7.87
N ALA A 195 -0.13 16.34 -9.13
CA ALA A 195 -0.79 16.97 -10.28
C ALA A 195 -2.28 16.61 -10.36
N HIS A 196 -2.63 15.35 -10.06
CA HIS A 196 -4.03 14.92 -9.98
C HIS A 196 -4.80 15.70 -8.89
N VAL A 197 -4.22 15.82 -7.69
CA VAL A 197 -4.81 16.58 -6.57
C VAL A 197 -4.99 18.05 -6.91
N ARG A 198 -3.96 18.72 -7.46
CA ARG A 198 -4.07 20.12 -7.93
C ARG A 198 -5.24 20.31 -8.88
N ARG A 199 -5.36 19.44 -9.87
CA ARG A 199 -6.43 19.51 -10.86
C ARG A 199 -7.82 19.30 -10.24
N LYS A 200 -7.95 18.32 -9.32
CA LYS A 200 -9.24 17.98 -8.70
C LYS A 200 -9.71 19.07 -7.74
N THR A 201 -8.79 19.63 -6.95
CA THR A 201 -9.09 20.69 -5.98
C THR A 201 -9.14 22.09 -6.60
N GLY A 202 -8.60 22.28 -7.81
CA GLY A 202 -8.47 23.58 -8.46
C GLY A 202 -7.51 24.54 -7.73
N ARG A 203 -6.60 24.03 -6.88
CA ARG A 203 -5.70 24.84 -6.05
C ARG A 203 -4.36 25.04 -6.73
N ASP A 204 -3.99 26.29 -7.00
CA ASP A 204 -2.69 26.66 -7.56
C ASP A 204 -1.57 26.69 -6.51
N ASN A 205 -1.91 26.80 -5.21
CA ASN A 205 -1.00 26.86 -4.09
C ASN A 205 -0.62 25.47 -3.51
N VAL A 206 -0.74 24.43 -4.29
CA VAL A 206 -0.18 23.10 -4.01
C VAL A 206 1.14 22.96 -4.75
N LEU A 207 2.25 23.02 -4.06
CA LEU A 207 3.59 22.77 -4.58
C LEU A 207 3.87 21.27 -4.54
N VAL A 208 4.40 20.72 -5.61
CA VAL A 208 4.52 19.27 -5.76
C VAL A 208 6.00 18.88 -5.90
N TRP A 209 6.42 17.90 -5.10
CA TRP A 209 7.74 17.29 -5.22
C TRP A 209 7.84 16.45 -6.50
N ALA A 210 9.00 16.43 -7.15
CA ALA A 210 9.21 15.79 -8.45
C ALA A 210 9.63 14.30 -8.36
N GLY A 211 9.12 13.56 -7.37
CA GLY A 211 9.34 12.11 -7.26
C GLY A 211 8.33 11.32 -8.10
N GLU A 212 8.67 10.04 -8.35
CA GLU A 212 7.78 9.14 -9.11
C GLU A 212 7.99 7.66 -8.74
N CYS A 213 6.94 6.87 -8.88
CA CYS A 213 7.03 5.42 -8.80
C CYS A 213 7.50 4.88 -10.15
N HIS A 214 8.68 4.22 -10.20
CA HIS A 214 9.26 3.70 -11.44
C HIS A 214 8.33 2.73 -12.20
N VAL A 215 7.46 1.98 -11.50
CA VAL A 215 6.50 1.05 -12.13
C VAL A 215 5.39 1.82 -12.84
N HIS A 216 4.80 2.80 -12.14
CA HIS A 216 3.70 3.60 -12.69
C HIS A 216 4.18 4.60 -13.74
N ALA A 217 5.38 5.18 -13.59
CA ALA A 217 5.99 6.05 -14.60
C ALA A 217 6.30 5.30 -15.91
N ALA A 218 6.59 3.99 -15.83
CA ALA A 218 6.81 3.16 -17.01
C ALA A 218 5.53 2.84 -17.81
N ILE A 219 4.34 3.11 -17.27
CA ILE A 219 3.07 3.02 -18.00
C ILE A 219 2.84 4.36 -18.68
N ASN A 220 3.17 4.48 -19.95
CA ASN A 220 3.13 5.74 -20.69
C ASN A 220 1.85 5.93 -21.51
N GLY A 221 1.63 7.18 -21.97
CA GLY A 221 0.45 7.55 -22.73
C GLY A 221 0.33 6.86 -24.08
N ASP A 222 1.44 6.55 -24.75
CA ASP A 222 1.43 5.86 -26.05
C ASP A 222 0.93 4.43 -25.91
N GLN A 223 1.36 3.72 -24.85
CA GLN A 223 0.85 2.38 -24.54
C GLN A 223 -0.65 2.40 -24.25
N LEU A 224 -1.12 3.37 -23.46
CA LEU A 224 -2.53 3.53 -23.16
C LEU A 224 -3.35 3.80 -24.43
N THR A 225 -2.90 4.74 -25.27
CA THR A 225 -3.55 5.10 -26.54
C THR A 225 -3.61 3.91 -27.50
N ALA A 226 -2.49 3.19 -27.67
CA ALA A 226 -2.43 2.03 -28.53
C ALA A 226 -3.34 0.90 -28.04
N LYS A 227 -3.37 0.64 -26.71
CA LYS A 227 -4.21 -0.40 -26.13
C LYS A 227 -5.70 -0.03 -26.23
N SER A 228 -6.06 1.22 -25.98
CA SER A 228 -7.45 1.72 -26.13
C SER A 228 -7.95 1.60 -27.58
N ALA A 229 -7.10 1.86 -28.55
CA ALA A 229 -7.46 1.70 -29.97
C ALA A 229 -7.70 0.22 -30.37
N GLN A 230 -7.03 -0.71 -29.68
CA GLN A 230 -7.21 -2.17 -29.91
C GLN A 230 -8.48 -2.72 -29.20
N HIS A 231 -8.95 -2.05 -28.16
CA HIS A 231 -10.10 -2.44 -27.34
C HIS A 231 -11.18 -1.34 -27.31
N PRO A 232 -11.82 -1.03 -28.45
CA PRO A 232 -12.82 0.03 -28.52
C PRO A 232 -14.04 -0.34 -27.65
N GLY A 233 -14.39 0.53 -26.72
CA GLY A 233 -15.49 0.31 -25.76
C GLY A 233 -15.08 -0.31 -24.44
N ALA A 234 -13.77 -0.56 -24.21
CA ALA A 234 -13.27 -0.92 -22.89
C ALA A 234 -13.26 0.31 -21.94
N GLU A 235 -13.62 0.10 -20.68
CA GLU A 235 -13.37 1.11 -19.63
C GLU A 235 -11.87 1.24 -19.34
N LEU A 236 -11.44 2.42 -18.88
CA LEU A 236 -10.05 2.67 -18.47
C LEU A 236 -10.00 2.90 -16.96
N PHE A 237 -9.35 1.99 -16.22
CA PHE A 237 -9.02 2.16 -14.82
C PHE A 237 -7.55 2.57 -14.72
N VAL A 238 -7.32 3.79 -14.28
CA VAL A 238 -5.99 4.40 -14.26
C VAL A 238 -5.63 4.81 -12.83
N HIS A 239 -4.48 4.36 -12.34
CA HIS A 239 -4.00 4.82 -11.04
C HIS A 239 -3.47 6.26 -11.13
N PRO A 240 -3.74 7.14 -10.15
CA PRO A 240 -3.31 8.54 -10.22
C PRO A 240 -1.78 8.74 -10.19
N GLU A 241 -1.00 7.76 -9.73
CA GLU A 241 0.47 7.74 -9.84
C GLU A 241 0.97 7.39 -11.26
N CYS A 242 0.08 6.97 -12.15
CA CYS A 242 0.47 6.59 -13.50
C CYS A 242 0.85 7.84 -14.33
N GLY A 243 2.01 7.79 -14.99
CA GLY A 243 2.42 8.81 -15.97
C GLY A 243 1.43 8.94 -17.15
N CYS A 244 0.59 7.93 -17.36
CA CYS A 244 -0.45 7.93 -18.39
C CYS A 244 -1.77 8.61 -17.96
N ALA A 245 -1.92 9.05 -16.71
CA ALA A 245 -3.16 9.64 -16.21
C ALA A 245 -3.59 10.89 -17.01
N THR A 246 -2.64 11.75 -17.38
CA THR A 246 -2.90 12.92 -18.24
C THR A 246 -3.35 12.49 -19.63
N SER A 247 -2.73 11.44 -20.20
CA SER A 247 -3.10 10.90 -21.51
C SER A 247 -4.51 10.30 -21.50
N ALA A 248 -4.89 9.61 -20.43
CA ALA A 248 -6.25 9.09 -20.27
C ALA A 248 -7.31 10.20 -20.33
N LEU A 249 -7.03 11.33 -19.65
CA LEU A 249 -7.92 12.50 -19.71
C LEU A 249 -7.94 13.16 -21.08
N HIS A 250 -6.80 13.18 -21.77
CA HIS A 250 -6.74 13.69 -23.14
C HIS A 250 -7.60 12.83 -24.08
N LEU A 251 -7.50 11.51 -24.01
CA LEU A 251 -8.36 10.59 -24.79
C LEU A 251 -9.85 10.85 -24.56
N ALA A 252 -10.24 11.14 -23.30
CA ALA A 252 -11.61 11.51 -22.98
C ALA A 252 -12.01 12.87 -23.58
N THR A 253 -11.13 13.87 -23.56
CA THR A 253 -11.38 15.21 -24.08
C THR A 253 -11.50 15.23 -25.59
N GLU A 254 -10.66 14.46 -26.28
CA GLU A 254 -10.72 14.30 -27.76
C GLU A 254 -11.87 13.38 -28.21
N GLY A 255 -12.60 12.77 -27.28
CA GLY A 255 -13.70 11.85 -27.61
C GLY A 255 -13.27 10.50 -28.15
N ALA A 256 -11.97 10.16 -28.04
CA ALA A 256 -11.45 8.85 -28.43
C ALA A 256 -11.93 7.74 -27.49
N VAL A 257 -12.19 8.08 -26.23
CA VAL A 257 -12.84 7.24 -25.24
C VAL A 257 -13.92 8.08 -24.58
N PRO A 258 -15.14 7.57 -24.37
CA PRO A 258 -16.18 8.30 -23.62
C PRO A 258 -15.67 8.70 -22.24
N ALA A 259 -15.96 9.94 -21.82
CA ALA A 259 -15.40 10.50 -20.57
C ALA A 259 -15.84 9.73 -19.31
N ASP A 260 -17.03 9.16 -19.32
CA ASP A 260 -17.58 8.30 -18.25
C ASP A 260 -16.91 6.91 -18.16
N MET A 261 -16.22 6.51 -19.23
CA MET A 261 -15.43 5.27 -19.26
C MET A 261 -14.00 5.45 -18.73
N VAL A 262 -13.53 6.69 -18.52
CA VAL A 262 -12.19 6.98 -17.98
C VAL A 262 -12.29 7.23 -16.48
N LYS A 263 -11.78 6.31 -15.67
CA LYS A 263 -11.83 6.35 -14.22
C LYS A 263 -10.40 6.41 -13.65
N ILE A 264 -10.07 7.52 -12.98
CA ILE A 264 -8.80 7.67 -12.25
C ILE A 264 -9.07 7.32 -10.80
N LEU A 265 -8.53 6.19 -10.34
CA LEU A 265 -8.92 5.50 -9.12
C LEU A 265 -7.71 4.99 -8.35
N SER A 266 -7.82 4.97 -7.01
CA SER A 266 -6.96 4.14 -6.16
C SER A 266 -7.22 2.65 -6.41
N THR A 267 -6.37 1.77 -5.87
CA THR A 267 -6.59 0.32 -6.03
C THR A 267 -7.88 -0.16 -5.34
N GLY A 268 -8.24 0.40 -4.18
CA GLY A 268 -9.55 0.15 -3.56
C GLY A 268 -10.70 0.63 -4.44
N GLY A 269 -10.61 1.88 -4.94
CA GLY A 269 -11.59 2.43 -5.87
C GLY A 269 -11.73 1.64 -7.18
N MET A 270 -10.65 0.99 -7.66
CA MET A 270 -10.72 0.09 -8.81
C MET A 270 -11.55 -1.17 -8.51
N VAL A 271 -11.43 -1.74 -7.30
CA VAL A 271 -12.26 -2.89 -6.90
C VAL A 271 -13.73 -2.52 -6.84
N ASP A 272 -14.05 -1.38 -6.25
CA ASP A 272 -15.44 -0.90 -6.15
C ASP A 272 -16.02 -0.57 -7.54
N ALA A 273 -15.23 0.08 -8.40
CA ALA A 273 -15.61 0.37 -9.77
C ALA A 273 -15.81 -0.92 -10.60
N ALA A 274 -15.01 -1.94 -10.40
CA ALA A 274 -15.17 -3.24 -11.05
C ALA A 274 -16.50 -3.91 -10.66
N ARG A 275 -16.84 -3.92 -9.36
CA ARG A 275 -18.12 -4.47 -8.87
C ARG A 275 -19.35 -3.75 -9.45
N ALA A 276 -19.21 -2.46 -9.72
CA ALA A 276 -20.29 -1.61 -10.25
C ALA A 276 -20.30 -1.53 -11.78
N SER A 277 -19.27 -2.04 -12.46
CA SER A 277 -19.14 -1.92 -13.92
C SER A 277 -20.02 -2.92 -14.65
N GLY A 278 -20.60 -2.47 -15.77
CA GLY A 278 -21.26 -3.31 -16.77
C GLY A 278 -20.42 -3.53 -18.01
N ALA A 279 -19.15 -3.13 -18.01
CA ALA A 279 -18.26 -3.30 -19.15
C ALA A 279 -17.91 -4.78 -19.37
N ARG A 280 -17.59 -5.14 -20.62
CA ARG A 280 -17.08 -6.47 -20.96
C ARG A 280 -15.56 -6.55 -20.77
N GLU A 281 -14.88 -5.45 -21.04
CA GLU A 281 -13.43 -5.30 -20.96
C GLU A 281 -13.06 -4.05 -20.19
N VAL A 282 -12.02 -4.14 -19.36
CA VAL A 282 -11.45 -3.01 -18.62
C VAL A 282 -9.93 -3.02 -18.83
N LEU A 283 -9.39 -1.91 -19.32
CA LEU A 283 -7.96 -1.68 -19.41
C LEU A 283 -7.45 -1.12 -18.06
N VAL A 284 -6.46 -1.76 -17.50
CA VAL A 284 -5.95 -1.46 -16.15
C VAL A 284 -4.55 -0.87 -16.26
N ALA A 285 -4.40 0.40 -15.90
CA ALA A 285 -3.14 1.13 -15.89
C ALA A 285 -2.64 1.29 -14.44
N THR A 286 -2.14 0.20 -13.89
CA THR A 286 -1.45 0.12 -12.61
C THR A 286 -0.59 -1.15 -12.57
N GLU A 287 -0.02 -1.47 -11.41
CA GLU A 287 0.76 -2.70 -11.18
C GLU A 287 -0.10 -3.96 -11.41
N ILE A 288 0.45 -4.95 -12.12
CA ILE A 288 -0.30 -6.12 -12.63
C ILE A 288 -0.91 -7.02 -11.55
N GLY A 289 -0.38 -7.02 -10.32
CA GLY A 289 -0.96 -7.78 -9.18
C GLY A 289 -2.39 -7.37 -8.86
N MET A 290 -2.77 -6.13 -9.20
CA MET A 290 -4.12 -5.61 -9.03
C MET A 290 -5.16 -6.45 -9.79
N ILE A 291 -4.81 -7.00 -10.94
CA ILE A 291 -5.73 -7.75 -11.80
C ILE A 291 -6.31 -8.97 -11.08
N HIS A 292 -5.57 -9.57 -10.14
CA HIS A 292 -6.08 -10.70 -9.36
C HIS A 292 -7.31 -10.31 -8.53
N GLN A 293 -7.27 -9.18 -7.81
CA GLN A 293 -8.41 -8.70 -7.04
C GLN A 293 -9.57 -8.26 -7.92
N LEU A 294 -9.29 -7.63 -9.05
CA LEU A 294 -10.33 -7.22 -10.01
C LEU A 294 -11.09 -8.44 -10.56
N ARG A 295 -10.37 -9.51 -10.94
CA ARG A 295 -10.99 -10.77 -11.40
C ARG A 295 -11.79 -11.48 -10.31
N LYS A 296 -11.37 -11.36 -9.04
CA LYS A 296 -12.16 -11.88 -7.89
C LYS A 296 -13.44 -11.05 -7.67
N ALA A 297 -13.34 -9.73 -7.84
CA ALA A 297 -14.44 -8.80 -7.60
C ALA A 297 -15.52 -8.84 -8.69
N ALA A 298 -15.11 -9.05 -9.95
CA ALA A 298 -15.98 -9.08 -11.13
C ALA A 298 -15.45 -10.13 -12.16
N PRO A 299 -15.70 -11.43 -11.91
CA PRO A 299 -15.14 -12.51 -12.73
C PRO A 299 -15.69 -12.56 -14.17
N GLU A 300 -16.77 -11.85 -14.45
CA GLU A 300 -17.39 -11.73 -15.78
C GLU A 300 -16.72 -10.67 -16.67
N ILE A 301 -15.80 -9.86 -16.12
CA ILE A 301 -15.12 -8.79 -16.85
C ILE A 301 -13.70 -9.26 -17.24
N ASP A 302 -13.31 -8.98 -18.48
CA ASP A 302 -11.95 -9.17 -18.96
C ASP A 302 -11.08 -7.98 -18.55
N PHE A 303 -10.18 -8.18 -17.57
CA PHE A 303 -9.22 -7.18 -17.13
C PHE A 303 -7.88 -7.36 -17.84
N LEU A 304 -7.46 -6.34 -18.57
CA LEU A 304 -6.28 -6.32 -19.42
C LEU A 304 -5.29 -5.26 -18.93
N ALA A 305 -4.07 -5.64 -18.65
CA ALA A 305 -3.03 -4.68 -18.29
C ALA A 305 -2.70 -3.77 -19.49
N VAL A 306 -2.59 -2.47 -19.25
CA VAL A 306 -2.06 -1.52 -20.25
C VAL A 306 -0.59 -1.82 -20.52
N ASN A 307 0.17 -2.13 -19.48
CA ASN A 307 1.56 -2.60 -19.58
C ASN A 307 1.70 -3.91 -18.79
N GLU A 308 1.89 -5.02 -19.49
CA GLU A 308 2.05 -6.36 -18.89
C GLU A 308 3.36 -6.50 -18.08
N ASN A 309 4.32 -5.59 -18.25
CA ASN A 309 5.57 -5.55 -17.49
C ASN A 309 5.52 -4.61 -16.28
N ALA A 310 4.37 -3.98 -16.00
CA ALA A 310 4.20 -3.11 -14.84
C ALA A 310 4.12 -3.93 -13.55
N SER A 311 5.25 -4.51 -13.15
CA SER A 311 5.39 -5.35 -11.97
C SER A 311 6.40 -4.73 -11.00
N CYS A 312 5.99 -4.55 -9.75
CA CYS A 312 6.87 -4.02 -8.70
C CYS A 312 7.80 -5.12 -8.15
N PRO A 313 9.11 -5.04 -8.40
CA PRO A 313 10.04 -6.06 -7.94
C PRO A 313 10.09 -6.16 -6.41
N TYR A 314 9.89 -5.05 -5.70
CA TYR A 314 9.87 -5.03 -4.24
C TYR A 314 8.65 -5.75 -3.65
N MET A 315 7.44 -5.50 -4.19
CA MET A 315 6.24 -6.24 -3.78
C MET A 315 6.38 -7.74 -4.06
N LYS A 316 7.11 -8.14 -5.11
CA LYS A 316 7.33 -9.55 -5.50
C LYS A 316 8.49 -10.21 -4.71
N MET A 317 9.12 -9.49 -3.76
CA MET A 317 10.06 -10.10 -2.79
C MET A 317 9.31 -10.92 -1.74
N ILE A 318 8.05 -10.60 -1.47
CA ILE A 318 7.21 -11.36 -0.55
C ILE A 318 6.75 -12.64 -1.25
N THR A 319 7.56 -13.69 -1.12
CA THR A 319 7.30 -15.02 -1.69
C THR A 319 6.64 -15.95 -0.66
N PRO A 320 6.07 -17.10 -1.06
CA PRO A 320 5.59 -18.13 -0.13
C PRO A 320 6.65 -18.57 0.87
N ALA A 321 7.92 -18.67 0.44
CA ALA A 321 9.04 -19.02 1.31
C ALA A 321 9.38 -17.90 2.31
N ALA A 322 9.32 -16.61 1.87
CA ALA A 322 9.55 -15.46 2.74
C ALA A 322 8.49 -15.38 3.83
N LEU A 323 7.20 -15.52 3.47
CA LEU A 323 6.09 -15.50 4.43
C LEU A 323 6.21 -16.66 5.45
N LEU A 324 6.51 -17.88 4.98
CA LEU A 324 6.73 -19.02 5.86
C LEU A 324 7.88 -18.76 6.83
N ARG A 325 9.02 -18.21 6.34
CA ARG A 325 10.17 -17.88 7.17
C ARG A 325 9.82 -16.86 8.25
N ALA A 326 9.16 -15.78 7.89
CA ALA A 326 8.76 -14.76 8.85
C ALA A 326 7.90 -15.36 9.98
N LEU A 327 6.95 -16.22 9.63
CA LEU A 327 6.11 -16.91 10.61
C LEU A 327 6.89 -17.95 11.46
N VAL A 328 7.82 -18.68 10.88
CA VAL A 328 8.64 -19.68 11.61
C VAL A 328 9.64 -19.01 12.53
N GLU A 329 10.39 -18.04 12.03
CA GLU A 329 11.52 -17.42 12.74
C GLU A 329 11.12 -16.23 13.61
N GLY A 330 9.97 -15.60 13.34
CA GLY A 330 9.63 -14.30 13.92
C GLY A 330 10.60 -13.21 13.49
N ALA A 331 11.15 -13.36 12.28
CA ALA A 331 12.22 -12.52 11.77
C ALA A 331 11.69 -11.31 11.01
N ASP A 332 12.57 -10.34 10.82
CA ASP A 332 12.33 -9.07 10.13
C ASP A 332 11.24 -8.25 10.84
N GLU A 333 11.39 -8.11 12.17
CA GLU A 333 10.56 -7.17 12.94
C GLU A 333 10.91 -5.74 12.55
N VAL A 334 9.89 -4.98 12.19
CA VAL A 334 10.02 -3.56 11.85
C VAL A 334 10.10 -2.73 13.11
N HIS A 335 11.18 -2.00 13.24
CA HIS A 335 11.43 -1.08 14.34
C HIS A 335 11.40 0.36 13.84
N VAL A 336 10.64 1.20 14.53
CA VAL A 336 10.65 2.66 14.36
C VAL A 336 11.13 3.25 15.67
N ASP A 337 12.07 4.20 15.60
CA ASP A 337 12.50 4.91 16.81
C ASP A 337 11.27 5.48 17.54
N PRO A 338 11.16 5.32 18.87
CA PRO A 338 9.95 5.72 19.60
C PRO A 338 9.64 7.23 19.51
N ALA A 339 10.65 8.09 19.41
CA ALA A 339 10.43 9.53 19.28
C ALA A 339 9.92 9.86 17.87
N THR A 340 10.51 9.26 16.84
CA THR A 340 10.05 9.37 15.46
C THR A 340 8.63 8.82 15.30
N ALA A 341 8.33 7.65 15.88
CA ALA A 341 6.99 7.06 15.82
C ALA A 341 5.93 7.97 16.47
N GLU A 342 6.23 8.57 17.63
CA GLU A 342 5.33 9.48 18.33
C GLU A 342 5.12 10.78 17.52
N ALA A 343 6.18 11.36 16.96
CA ALA A 343 6.09 12.56 16.12
C ALA A 343 5.29 12.31 14.82
N ALA A 344 5.50 11.16 14.17
CA ALA A 344 4.80 10.78 12.94
C ALA A 344 3.33 10.37 13.16
N ARG A 345 2.98 9.90 14.37
CA ARG A 345 1.66 9.32 14.67
C ARG A 345 0.51 10.24 14.27
N GLY A 346 0.56 11.51 14.65
CA GLY A 346 -0.52 12.46 14.39
C GLY A 346 -0.80 12.67 12.91
N SER A 347 0.22 12.63 12.04
CA SER A 347 0.04 12.77 10.59
C SER A 347 -0.64 11.54 9.97
N VAL A 348 -0.31 10.35 10.47
CA VAL A 348 -0.89 9.07 10.01
C VAL A 348 -2.31 8.89 10.56
N GLU A 349 -2.58 9.25 11.81
CA GLU A 349 -3.93 9.22 12.40
C GLU A 349 -4.90 10.15 11.65
N ARG A 350 -4.45 11.36 11.27
CA ARG A 350 -5.26 12.24 10.42
C ARG A 350 -5.56 11.62 9.06
N MET A 351 -4.62 10.88 8.47
CA MET A 351 -4.85 10.15 7.21
C MET A 351 -5.98 9.13 7.33
N ILE A 352 -5.94 8.28 8.36
CA ILE A 352 -6.94 7.21 8.51
C ILE A 352 -8.32 7.74 8.92
N ALA A 353 -8.38 8.96 9.49
CA ALA A 353 -9.62 9.62 9.86
C ALA A 353 -10.34 10.30 8.69
N ILE A 354 -9.63 10.62 7.59
CA ILE A 354 -10.17 11.29 6.41
C ILE A 354 -10.48 10.27 5.31
N GLY A 355 -11.59 10.47 4.61
CA GLY A 355 -12.06 9.61 3.52
C GLY A 355 -13.13 8.60 3.96
N ASN A 356 -13.80 8.00 2.99
CA ASN A 356 -14.92 7.09 3.25
C ASN A 356 -14.49 5.82 3.98
N PRO A 357 -15.05 5.46 5.15
CA PRO A 357 -14.75 4.21 5.84
C PRO A 357 -15.26 2.95 5.12
N GLY A 358 -16.05 3.08 4.04
CA GLY A 358 -16.73 1.98 3.36
C GLY A 358 -15.95 1.25 2.25
N SER A 359 -14.68 1.57 1.99
CA SER A 359 -13.89 0.90 0.93
C SER A 359 -13.01 -0.24 1.45
N GLY A 360 -13.44 -0.97 2.46
CA GLY A 360 -12.67 -2.01 3.13
C GLY A 360 -13.47 -3.18 3.70
N GLU A 361 -14.72 -3.42 3.25
CA GLU A 361 -15.48 -4.64 3.57
C GLU A 361 -15.49 -5.61 2.40
#